data_007e11c663ebaee3b80340ac846db3fe
#
_entry.id   007e11c663ebaee3b80340ac846db3fe
#
_cell.length_a   1.000
_cell.length_b   1.000
_cell.length_c   1.000
_cell.angle_alpha   90.00
_cell.angle_beta   90.00
_cell.angle_gamma   90.00
#
_symmetry.space_group_name_H-M   'P 1'
#
loop_
_entity.id
_entity.type
_entity.pdbx_description
1 polymer ?
#
loop_
_entity_poly.entity_id
_entity_poly.type
_entity_poly.pdbx_seq_one_letter_code
_entity_poly.pdbx_strand_id
1 'polypeptide(L)'
;MKRIIYIALLFAGLLCMTACDRVRKEKEKTGVGSSTAERTGEDGVKKDSQSQEYAEKEVSGRVFDFEKKTVTLNSGYEMPLNGIGTYSLEGDICINSVSEALKRGVRLIDTAYMYHNEKEVGEAVRNSGVPREEIFVITKLYPNQFSGPEKAIDEALKKLDIEYIDMMLLHHPGTDDVRAYKAMEKAVAEGKIRSIGLSNWYVEELEEFLPQVSITPALVQNEIHPYYQENETNY
;
A
#
# COMPACT_ATOMS: atom_id res chain seq x y z
N MET A 1 11.11 17.15 10.56
CA MET A 1 10.40 15.88 10.64
C MET A 1 10.25 15.33 9.23
N LYS A 2 10.79 14.12 8.96
CA LYS A 2 10.67 13.47 7.65
C LYS A 2 9.26 12.92 7.54
N ARG A 3 8.51 13.29 6.51
CA ARG A 3 7.11 12.89 6.32
C ARG A 3 7.03 11.56 5.58
N ILE A 4 6.25 10.64 6.11
CA ILE A 4 5.89 9.37 5.48
C ILE A 4 4.49 9.54 4.90
N ILE A 5 4.31 9.14 3.64
CA ILE A 5 3.00 9.15 2.98
C ILE A 5 2.30 7.83 3.27
N TYR A 6 1.13 7.89 3.88
CA TYR A 6 0.24 6.74 4.06
C TYR A 6 -0.72 6.69 2.87
N ILE A 7 -0.70 5.63 2.11
CA ILE A 7 -1.62 5.43 0.98
C ILE A 7 -2.45 4.18 1.25
N ALA A 8 -3.75 4.39 1.35
CA ALA A 8 -4.73 3.33 1.41
C ALA A 8 -5.02 2.82 0.00
N LEU A 9 -4.57 1.61 -0.32
CA LEU A 9 -5.03 0.91 -1.51
C LEU A 9 -6.33 0.19 -1.18
N LEU A 10 -7.44 0.66 -1.75
CA LEU A 10 -8.75 0.00 -1.66
C LEU A 10 -8.68 -1.33 -2.44
N PHE A 11 -8.53 -2.44 -1.73
CA PHE A 11 -8.75 -3.76 -2.29
C PHE A 11 -10.26 -4.01 -2.39
N ALA A 12 -10.84 -3.79 -3.56
CA ALA A 12 -12.16 -4.31 -3.88
C ALA A 12 -12.06 -5.80 -4.18
N GLY A 13 -11.82 -6.60 -3.15
CA GLY A 13 -11.95 -8.05 -3.22
C GLY A 13 -13.43 -8.41 -3.19
N LEU A 14 -13.94 -8.99 -4.27
CA LEU A 14 -15.26 -9.63 -4.33
C LEU A 14 -15.24 -10.84 -3.39
N LEU A 15 -15.53 -10.64 -2.09
CA LEU A 15 -15.62 -11.73 -1.14
C LEU A 15 -16.92 -12.50 -1.34
N CYS A 16 -16.77 -13.78 -1.61
CA CYS A 16 -17.77 -14.82 -1.65
C CYS A 16 -18.76 -14.74 -0.46
N MET A 17 -20.06 -14.55 -0.78
CA MET A 17 -21.18 -14.49 0.17
C MET A 17 -21.50 -15.88 0.76
N THR A 18 -20.68 -16.44 1.63
CA THR A 18 -21.03 -17.69 2.33
C THR A 18 -20.74 -17.70 3.84
N ALA A 19 -20.26 -16.61 4.43
CA ALA A 19 -19.96 -16.55 5.87
C ALA A 19 -20.94 -15.71 6.71
N CYS A 20 -21.91 -14.99 6.11
CA CYS A 20 -22.77 -14.04 6.84
C CYS A 20 -24.02 -14.63 7.49
N ASP A 21 -24.38 -15.91 7.26
CA ASP A 21 -25.64 -16.47 7.79
C ASP A 21 -25.55 -17.05 9.21
N ARG A 22 -24.37 -17.10 9.81
CA ARG A 22 -24.19 -17.70 11.14
C ARG A 22 -24.21 -16.73 12.34
N VAL A 23 -24.02 -15.44 12.11
CA VAL A 23 -23.95 -14.43 13.19
C VAL A 23 -25.27 -13.70 13.43
N ARG A 24 -26.27 -13.84 12.55
CA ARG A 24 -27.55 -13.11 12.67
C ARG A 24 -28.56 -13.74 13.65
N LYS A 25 -28.29 -14.91 14.20
CA LYS A 25 -29.28 -15.63 15.07
C LYS A 25 -29.07 -15.48 16.58
N GLU A 26 -28.07 -14.74 17.06
CA GLU A 26 -27.81 -14.61 18.51
C GLU A 26 -28.09 -13.23 19.13
N LYS A 27 -28.56 -12.22 18.40
CA LYS A 27 -28.80 -10.86 18.94
C LYS A 27 -30.29 -10.48 19.11
N GLU A 28 -31.23 -11.41 19.04
CA GLU A 28 -32.67 -11.12 19.25
C GLU A 28 -33.22 -11.51 20.64
N LYS A 29 -32.38 -11.67 21.66
CA LYS A 29 -32.86 -11.93 23.01
C LYS A 29 -32.14 -11.06 24.05
N THR A 30 -32.41 -9.76 24.08
CA THR A 30 -32.44 -8.96 25.31
C THR A 30 -33.00 -7.57 24.97
N GLY A 31 -34.24 -7.39 25.24
CA GLY A 31 -34.85 -6.06 25.27
C GLY A 31 -34.74 -5.44 26.67
N VAL A 32 -34.46 -4.14 26.70
CA VAL A 32 -34.82 -3.16 27.77
C VAL A 32 -34.46 -1.80 27.15
N GLY A 33 -35.41 -0.89 26.89
CA GLY A 33 -35.99 0.03 27.82
C GLY A 33 -35.60 1.45 27.43
N SER A 34 -36.54 2.17 26.81
CA SER A 34 -36.56 3.61 26.50
C SER A 34 -36.35 4.49 27.75
N SER A 35 -35.56 5.57 27.65
CA SER A 35 -35.89 6.84 28.31
C SER A 35 -35.28 8.02 27.54
N THR A 36 -36.14 8.86 27.05
CA THR A 36 -35.91 10.21 26.51
C THR A 36 -35.46 11.16 27.63
N ALA A 37 -34.41 11.95 27.35
CA ALA A 37 -34.17 13.21 28.06
C ALA A 37 -33.56 14.23 27.09
N GLU A 38 -34.36 15.20 26.70
CA GLU A 38 -33.93 16.44 26.06
C GLU A 38 -32.99 17.21 27.00
N ARG A 39 -31.84 17.65 26.48
CA ARG A 39 -31.08 18.78 27.00
C ARG A 39 -30.61 19.65 25.87
N THR A 40 -31.23 20.79 25.76
CA THR A 40 -30.75 21.99 25.08
C THR A 40 -29.49 22.50 25.77
N GLY A 41 -28.41 22.70 25.00
CA GLY A 41 -27.20 23.36 25.45
C GLY A 41 -26.44 23.83 24.23
N GLU A 42 -26.61 25.10 23.86
CA GLU A 42 -25.74 25.81 22.93
C GLU A 42 -24.40 26.02 23.62
N ASP A 43 -23.37 25.29 23.20
CA ASP A 43 -21.99 25.66 23.46
C ASP A 43 -21.26 25.82 22.11
N GLY A 44 -20.99 27.12 21.81
CA GLY A 44 -20.23 27.54 20.65
C GLY A 44 -18.78 27.03 20.74
N VAL A 45 -18.47 26.02 19.98
CA VAL A 45 -17.08 25.59 19.74
C VAL A 45 -16.41 26.67 18.91
N LYS A 46 -15.58 27.50 19.55
CA LYS A 46 -14.62 28.38 18.86
C LYS A 46 -13.67 27.48 18.09
N LYS A 47 -13.82 27.42 16.77
CA LYS A 47 -12.83 26.83 15.87
C LYS A 47 -11.51 27.55 16.06
N ASP A 48 -10.50 26.81 16.48
CA ASP A 48 -9.16 27.30 16.69
C ASP A 48 -8.56 27.70 15.33
N SER A 49 -8.37 29.01 15.14
CA SER A 49 -7.83 29.59 13.91
C SER A 49 -6.37 29.17 13.63
N GLN A 50 -5.67 28.65 14.62
CA GLN A 50 -4.32 28.12 14.46
C GLN A 50 -4.28 26.78 13.72
N SER A 51 -5.30 25.92 13.88
CA SER A 51 -5.36 24.63 13.16
C SER A 51 -5.63 24.81 11.66
N GLN A 52 -6.31 25.87 11.26
CA GLN A 52 -6.50 26.22 9.84
C GLN A 52 -5.25 26.84 9.20
N GLU A 53 -4.49 27.65 9.93
CA GLU A 53 -3.25 28.26 9.43
C GLU A 53 -2.12 27.24 9.21
N TYR A 54 -2.11 26.11 9.99
CA TYR A 54 -1.18 24.99 9.76
C TYR A 54 -1.54 24.17 8.53
N ALA A 55 -2.82 24.05 8.18
CA ALA A 55 -3.28 23.32 7.00
C ALA A 55 -3.00 24.08 5.68
N GLU A 56 -3.05 25.41 5.68
CA GLU A 56 -2.86 26.21 4.45
C GLU A 56 -1.40 26.49 4.11
N LYS A 57 -0.47 26.42 5.05
CA LYS A 57 0.95 26.73 4.84
C LYS A 57 1.79 25.61 4.25
N GLU A 58 1.23 24.41 4.08
CA GLU A 58 1.95 23.20 3.66
C GLU A 58 1.58 22.66 2.28
N VAL A 59 0.75 23.32 1.51
CA VAL A 59 0.28 22.87 0.17
C VAL A 59 1.05 23.52 -0.98
N SER A 60 2.29 23.94 -0.81
CA SER A 60 3.07 24.51 -1.90
C SER A 60 3.89 23.51 -2.73
N GLY A 61 3.81 22.22 -2.46
CA GLY A 61 4.30 21.16 -3.35
C GLY A 61 3.17 20.15 -3.54
N ARG A 62 2.54 20.13 -4.72
CA ARG A 62 1.49 19.18 -5.01
C ARG A 62 2.06 17.76 -4.94
N VAL A 63 1.90 17.11 -3.80
CA VAL A 63 2.21 15.69 -3.63
C VAL A 63 1.18 14.86 -4.40
N PHE A 64 -0.10 15.31 -4.43
CA PHE A 64 -1.18 14.64 -5.17
C PHE A 64 -1.60 15.45 -6.40
N ASP A 65 -1.64 14.81 -7.56
CA ASP A 65 -2.23 15.35 -8.80
C ASP A 65 -3.52 14.57 -9.11
N PHE A 66 -4.67 15.17 -8.76
CA PHE A 66 -5.97 14.53 -8.96
C PHE A 66 -6.43 14.56 -10.42
N GLU A 67 -5.86 15.42 -11.27
CA GLU A 67 -6.13 15.42 -12.71
C GLU A 67 -5.44 14.26 -13.39
N LYS A 68 -4.15 14.06 -13.10
CA LYS A 68 -3.37 12.92 -13.56
C LYS A 68 -3.68 11.63 -12.78
N LYS A 69 -4.30 11.74 -11.60
CA LYS A 69 -4.53 10.64 -10.66
C LYS A 69 -3.22 9.98 -10.22
N THR A 70 -2.23 10.79 -9.87
CA THR A 70 -0.92 10.37 -9.38
C THR A 70 -0.55 11.05 -8.07
N VAL A 71 0.44 10.49 -7.39
CA VAL A 71 1.13 11.10 -6.27
C VAL A 71 2.63 11.09 -6.53
N THR A 72 3.30 12.21 -6.25
CA THR A 72 4.77 12.26 -6.29
C THR A 72 5.32 11.73 -4.97
N LEU A 73 6.09 10.65 -5.06
CA LEU A 73 6.76 10.02 -3.93
C LEU A 73 8.00 10.84 -3.51
N ASN A 74 8.50 10.59 -2.29
CA ASN A 74 9.75 11.20 -1.80
C ASN A 74 10.99 10.79 -2.61
N SER A 75 10.90 9.72 -3.39
CA SER A 75 11.89 9.28 -4.37
C SER A 75 11.90 10.11 -5.65
N GLY A 76 10.89 10.98 -5.85
CA GLY A 76 10.70 11.80 -7.06
C GLY A 76 9.89 11.12 -8.17
N TYR A 77 9.56 9.83 -8.03
CA TYR A 77 8.72 9.12 -9.01
C TYR A 77 7.24 9.38 -8.77
N GLU A 78 6.47 9.43 -9.86
CA GLU A 78 5.00 9.51 -9.79
C GLU A 78 4.41 8.11 -9.67
N MET A 79 3.52 7.90 -8.69
CA MET A 79 2.79 6.66 -8.50
C MET A 79 1.30 6.88 -8.77
N PRO A 80 0.63 6.01 -9.57
CA PRO A 80 -0.81 6.09 -9.76
C PRO A 80 -1.59 5.92 -8.45
N LEU A 81 -2.70 6.65 -8.28
CA LEU A 81 -3.54 6.62 -7.07
C LEU A 81 -4.43 5.38 -6.99
N ASN A 82 -4.62 4.66 -8.09
CA ASN A 82 -5.41 3.43 -8.13
C ASN A 82 -4.68 2.33 -8.89
N GLY A 83 -4.91 1.10 -8.48
CA GLY A 83 -4.24 -0.06 -9.05
C GLY A 83 -5.05 -1.34 -8.93
N ILE A 84 -4.48 -2.42 -9.44
CA ILE A 84 -4.97 -3.78 -9.25
C ILE A 84 -4.05 -4.55 -8.30
N GLY A 85 -4.63 -5.17 -7.25
CA GLY A 85 -3.96 -6.15 -6.43
C GLY A 85 -4.11 -7.55 -7.02
N THR A 86 -3.05 -8.36 -6.93
CA THR A 86 -3.01 -9.69 -7.54
C THR A 86 -3.07 -10.83 -6.52
N TYR A 87 -3.29 -10.53 -5.24
CA TYR A 87 -3.45 -11.57 -4.23
C TYR A 87 -4.55 -12.56 -4.61
N SER A 88 -4.25 -13.86 -4.48
CA SER A 88 -5.12 -14.98 -4.86
C SER A 88 -5.44 -15.10 -6.37
N LEU A 89 -4.78 -14.36 -7.24
CA LEU A 89 -4.87 -14.56 -8.69
C LEU A 89 -3.73 -15.49 -9.13
N GLU A 90 -4.06 -16.60 -9.78
CA GLU A 90 -3.10 -17.62 -10.22
C GLU A 90 -3.18 -17.88 -11.72
N GLY A 91 -2.04 -18.21 -12.35
CA GLY A 91 -1.95 -18.63 -13.74
C GLY A 91 -2.65 -17.68 -14.70
N ASP A 92 -3.43 -18.26 -15.64
CA ASP A 92 -4.16 -17.49 -16.67
C ASP A 92 -5.14 -16.47 -16.08
N ILE A 93 -5.67 -16.71 -14.87
CA ILE A 93 -6.57 -15.75 -14.21
C ILE A 93 -5.77 -14.47 -13.87
N CYS A 94 -4.55 -14.62 -13.36
CA CYS A 94 -3.69 -13.49 -13.07
C CYS A 94 -3.33 -12.72 -14.36
N ILE A 95 -2.85 -13.43 -15.37
CA ILE A 95 -2.47 -12.83 -16.67
C ILE A 95 -3.65 -12.06 -17.27
N ASN A 96 -4.83 -12.69 -17.34
CA ASN A 96 -6.01 -12.08 -17.94
C ASN A 96 -6.52 -10.87 -17.14
N SER A 97 -6.52 -10.96 -15.81
CA SER A 97 -6.99 -9.86 -14.95
C SER A 97 -6.08 -8.64 -15.05
N VAL A 98 -4.76 -8.83 -15.01
CA VAL A 98 -3.78 -7.73 -15.16
C VAL A 98 -3.85 -7.15 -16.57
N SER A 99 -3.92 -8.00 -17.61
CA SER A 99 -4.03 -7.55 -19.00
C SER A 99 -5.29 -6.72 -19.25
N GLU A 100 -6.43 -7.15 -18.70
CA GLU A 100 -7.69 -6.41 -18.84
C GLU A 100 -7.66 -5.08 -18.05
N ALA A 101 -7.04 -5.07 -16.87
CA ALA A 101 -6.84 -3.85 -16.10
C ALA A 101 -5.99 -2.82 -16.86
N LEU A 102 -4.87 -3.25 -17.46
CA LEU A 102 -4.01 -2.40 -18.29
C LEU A 102 -4.73 -1.85 -19.52
N LYS A 103 -5.53 -2.68 -20.22
CA LYS A 103 -6.37 -2.25 -21.36
C LYS A 103 -7.39 -1.17 -20.94
N ARG A 104 -7.90 -1.22 -19.70
CA ARG A 104 -8.83 -0.24 -19.15
C ARG A 104 -8.16 1.00 -18.57
N GLY A 105 -6.84 1.14 -18.72
CA GLY A 105 -6.10 2.32 -18.28
C GLY A 105 -5.59 2.27 -16.85
N VAL A 106 -5.70 1.13 -16.14
CA VAL A 106 -4.99 0.92 -14.87
C VAL A 106 -3.50 0.91 -15.16
N ARG A 107 -2.71 1.56 -14.30
CA ARG A 107 -1.25 1.68 -14.49
C ARG A 107 -0.45 1.22 -13.27
N LEU A 108 -1.07 0.87 -12.15
CA LEU A 108 -0.42 0.32 -10.97
C LEU A 108 -0.84 -1.13 -10.76
N ILE A 109 0.15 -2.01 -10.60
CA ILE A 109 -0.02 -3.44 -10.34
C ILE A 109 0.70 -3.77 -9.04
N ASP A 110 -0.02 -4.32 -8.06
CA ASP A 110 0.51 -4.73 -6.77
C ASP A 110 0.55 -6.25 -6.68
N THR A 111 1.76 -6.79 -6.58
CA THR A 111 2.02 -8.20 -6.33
C THR A 111 2.95 -8.39 -5.12
N ALA A 112 3.36 -9.60 -4.85
CA ALA A 112 4.32 -9.96 -3.80
C ALA A 112 4.92 -11.35 -4.04
N TYR A 113 6.11 -11.60 -3.47
CA TYR A 113 6.72 -12.92 -3.43
C TYR A 113 5.75 -14.02 -2.95
N MET A 114 4.99 -13.74 -1.88
CA MET A 114 4.06 -14.70 -1.28
C MET A 114 2.79 -14.98 -2.09
N TYR A 115 2.53 -14.19 -3.13
CA TYR A 115 1.39 -14.44 -4.02
C TYR A 115 1.71 -15.48 -5.09
N HIS A 116 3.00 -15.83 -5.26
CA HIS A 116 3.51 -16.82 -6.21
C HIS A 116 3.14 -16.59 -7.68
N ASN A 117 2.82 -15.33 -8.03
CA ASN A 117 2.34 -14.93 -9.36
C ASN A 117 3.16 -13.80 -10.00
N GLU A 118 4.37 -13.53 -9.51
CA GLU A 118 5.26 -12.50 -10.08
C GLU A 118 5.58 -12.77 -11.56
N LYS A 119 5.67 -14.05 -11.97
CA LYS A 119 5.91 -14.44 -13.36
C LYS A 119 4.73 -14.08 -14.26
N GLU A 120 3.53 -14.37 -13.83
CA GLU A 120 2.28 -14.08 -14.52
C GLU A 120 2.04 -12.58 -14.65
N VAL A 121 2.33 -11.82 -13.59
CA VAL A 121 2.30 -10.35 -13.61
C VAL A 121 3.28 -9.81 -14.64
N GLY A 122 4.53 -10.28 -14.62
CA GLY A 122 5.54 -9.87 -15.58
C GLY A 122 5.16 -10.19 -17.03
N GLU A 123 4.59 -11.37 -17.27
CA GLU A 123 4.07 -11.77 -18.59
C GLU A 123 2.96 -10.83 -19.08
N ALA A 124 1.98 -10.51 -18.20
CA ALA A 124 0.91 -9.58 -18.53
C ALA A 124 1.44 -8.18 -18.86
N VAL A 125 2.44 -7.69 -18.09
CA VAL A 125 3.08 -6.39 -18.32
C VAL A 125 3.76 -6.34 -19.68
N ARG A 126 4.62 -7.32 -19.99
CA ARG A 126 5.36 -7.38 -21.27
C ARG A 126 4.44 -7.50 -22.48
N ASN A 127 3.34 -8.23 -22.35
CA ASN A 127 2.40 -8.48 -23.45
C ASN A 127 1.29 -7.42 -23.56
N SER A 128 1.26 -6.42 -22.67
CA SER A 128 0.19 -5.42 -22.61
C SER A 128 0.15 -4.46 -23.79
N GLY A 129 1.30 -4.23 -24.44
CA GLY A 129 1.48 -3.16 -25.43
C GLY A 129 1.54 -1.76 -24.81
N VAL A 130 1.46 -1.62 -23.50
CA VAL A 130 1.65 -0.34 -22.77
C VAL A 130 3.15 -0.14 -22.56
N PRO A 131 3.71 1.07 -22.83
CA PRO A 131 5.10 1.37 -22.53
C PRO A 131 5.45 1.05 -21.06
N ARG A 132 6.62 0.43 -20.83
CA ARG A 132 7.03 -0.02 -19.48
C ARG A 132 7.06 1.13 -18.46
N GLU A 133 7.49 2.30 -18.91
CA GLU A 133 7.58 3.52 -18.09
C GLU A 133 6.24 4.09 -17.64
N GLU A 134 5.14 3.70 -18.29
CA GLU A 134 3.78 4.06 -17.87
C GLU A 134 3.21 3.10 -16.82
N ILE A 135 3.84 1.94 -16.59
CA ILE A 135 3.34 0.92 -15.66
C ILE A 135 4.14 0.98 -14.36
N PHE A 136 3.45 1.08 -13.24
CA PHE A 136 4.03 1.06 -11.91
C PHE A 136 3.82 -0.32 -11.27
N VAL A 137 4.89 -1.08 -11.09
CA VAL A 137 4.86 -2.44 -10.53
C VAL A 137 5.38 -2.42 -9.10
N ILE A 138 4.56 -2.88 -8.17
CA ILE A 138 4.92 -3.10 -6.76
C ILE A 138 5.10 -4.60 -6.54
N THR A 139 6.20 -5.01 -5.90
CA THR A 139 6.34 -6.33 -5.29
C THR A 139 6.89 -6.22 -3.88
N LYS A 140 6.93 -7.34 -3.15
CA LYS A 140 7.24 -7.32 -1.71
C LYS A 140 8.16 -8.48 -1.33
N LEU A 141 9.16 -8.19 -0.48
CA LEU A 141 9.95 -9.21 0.21
C LEU A 141 9.20 -9.70 1.45
N TYR A 142 9.14 -11.01 1.63
CA TYR A 142 8.53 -11.62 2.81
C TYR A 142 9.60 -11.92 3.88
N PRO A 143 9.27 -11.96 5.19
CA PRO A 143 10.25 -12.14 6.27
C PRO A 143 11.20 -13.34 6.11
N ASN A 144 10.76 -14.45 5.50
CA ASN A 144 11.62 -15.61 5.24
C ASN A 144 12.75 -15.33 4.22
N GLN A 145 12.74 -14.19 3.54
CA GLN A 145 13.77 -13.78 2.58
C GLN A 145 14.77 -12.78 3.18
N PHE A 146 14.53 -12.26 4.39
CA PHE A 146 15.33 -11.18 4.98
C PHE A 146 16.76 -11.62 5.35
N SER A 147 17.02 -12.91 5.48
CA SER A 147 18.38 -13.44 5.68
C SER A 147 19.26 -13.43 4.41
N GLY A 148 18.66 -13.31 3.21
CA GLY A 148 19.34 -13.26 1.92
C GLY A 148 18.67 -12.29 0.95
N PRO A 149 18.52 -11.00 1.33
CA PRO A 149 17.64 -10.07 0.61
C PRO A 149 18.15 -9.71 -0.78
N GLU A 150 19.47 -9.64 -1.00
CA GLU A 150 20.04 -9.33 -2.32
C GLU A 150 19.63 -10.38 -3.35
N LYS A 151 19.74 -11.67 -2.97
CA LYS A 151 19.31 -12.77 -3.83
C LYS A 151 17.81 -12.73 -4.08
N ALA A 152 17.02 -12.40 -3.07
CA ALA A 152 15.56 -12.31 -3.18
C ALA A 152 15.14 -11.18 -4.14
N ILE A 153 15.82 -10.03 -4.12
CA ILE A 153 15.61 -8.92 -5.05
C ILE A 153 15.91 -9.36 -6.50
N ASP A 154 17.05 -10.02 -6.72
CA ASP A 154 17.42 -10.51 -8.04
C ASP A 154 16.44 -11.60 -8.55
N GLU A 155 15.94 -12.45 -7.68
CA GLU A 155 14.93 -13.45 -8.00
C GLU A 155 13.57 -12.81 -8.36
N ALA A 156 13.16 -11.76 -7.66
CA ALA A 156 11.94 -11.00 -7.99
C ALA A 156 12.03 -10.36 -9.37
N LEU A 157 13.15 -9.67 -9.68
CA LEU A 157 13.42 -9.11 -11.01
C LEU A 157 13.39 -10.19 -12.09
N LYS A 158 14.03 -11.33 -11.84
CA LYS A 158 14.06 -12.45 -12.79
C LYS A 158 12.69 -13.06 -13.04
N LYS A 159 11.84 -13.19 -12.00
CA LYS A 159 10.47 -13.73 -12.15
C LYS A 159 9.57 -12.77 -12.91
N LEU A 160 9.60 -11.49 -12.51
CA LEU A 160 8.87 -10.43 -13.21
C LEU A 160 9.38 -10.26 -14.65
N ASP A 161 10.67 -10.54 -14.90
CA ASP A 161 11.33 -10.37 -16.20
C ASP A 161 11.05 -8.97 -16.79
N ILE A 162 11.30 -7.95 -15.97
CA ILE A 162 11.19 -6.52 -16.27
C ILE A 162 12.52 -5.83 -15.95
N GLU A 163 12.78 -4.68 -16.58
CA GLU A 163 14.06 -3.97 -16.45
C GLU A 163 14.33 -3.46 -15.03
N TYR A 164 13.30 -3.00 -14.32
CA TYR A 164 13.35 -2.46 -12.96
C TYR A 164 12.00 -2.68 -12.25
N ILE A 165 12.02 -2.64 -10.92
CA ILE A 165 10.84 -2.64 -10.08
C ILE A 165 10.56 -1.18 -9.68
N ASP A 166 9.32 -0.69 -9.88
CA ASP A 166 8.97 0.69 -9.51
C ASP A 166 8.93 0.88 -8.00
N MET A 167 8.42 -0.11 -7.27
CA MET A 167 8.45 -0.09 -5.81
C MET A 167 8.61 -1.48 -5.22
N MET A 168 9.48 -1.59 -4.23
CA MET A 168 9.59 -2.79 -3.40
C MET A 168 9.27 -2.47 -1.96
N LEU A 169 8.47 -3.33 -1.32
CA LEU A 169 8.10 -3.20 0.08
C LEU A 169 8.67 -4.36 0.91
N LEU A 170 8.99 -4.11 2.18
CA LEU A 170 9.00 -5.19 3.16
C LEU A 170 7.54 -5.52 3.49
N HIS A 171 7.15 -6.80 3.31
CA HIS A 171 5.75 -7.22 3.38
C HIS A 171 5.17 -7.19 4.79
N HIS A 172 5.99 -7.53 5.78
CA HIS A 172 5.68 -7.48 7.22
C HIS A 172 6.95 -7.17 8.01
N PRO A 173 6.85 -6.67 9.25
CA PRO A 173 7.97 -6.66 10.20
C PRO A 173 8.52 -8.07 10.39
N GLY A 174 9.80 -8.19 10.68
CA GLY A 174 10.41 -9.50 10.95
C GLY A 174 11.88 -9.40 11.33
N THR A 175 12.44 -10.51 11.75
CA THR A 175 13.88 -10.60 12.04
C THR A 175 14.68 -10.24 10.79
N ASP A 176 15.73 -9.42 10.93
CA ASP A 176 16.59 -8.93 9.86
C ASP A 176 15.92 -7.93 8.87
N ASP A 177 14.78 -7.34 9.21
CA ASP A 177 14.07 -6.38 8.36
C ASP A 177 14.92 -5.13 8.02
N VAL A 178 15.66 -4.57 9.00
CA VAL A 178 16.61 -3.48 8.75
C VAL A 178 17.71 -3.89 7.76
N ARG A 179 18.21 -5.12 7.84
CA ARG A 179 19.17 -5.67 6.88
C ARG A 179 18.55 -5.78 5.50
N ALA A 180 17.34 -6.30 5.42
CA ALA A 180 16.59 -6.44 4.16
C ALA A 180 16.34 -5.06 3.52
N TYR A 181 15.96 -4.08 4.34
CA TYR A 181 15.74 -2.71 3.85
C TYR A 181 17.03 -2.05 3.33
N LYS A 182 18.16 -2.24 4.03
CA LYS A 182 19.48 -1.75 3.57
C LYS A 182 19.89 -2.39 2.24
N ALA A 183 19.54 -3.65 2.00
CA ALA A 183 19.75 -4.26 0.69
C ALA A 183 18.85 -3.65 -0.39
N MET A 184 17.61 -3.26 -0.05
CA MET A 184 16.73 -2.51 -0.95
C MET A 184 17.30 -1.11 -1.23
N GLU A 185 17.86 -0.39 -0.23
CA GLU A 185 18.55 0.89 -0.42
C GLU A 185 19.71 0.77 -1.42
N LYS A 186 20.49 -0.30 -1.31
CA LYS A 186 21.55 -0.61 -2.26
C LYS A 186 20.99 -0.88 -3.67
N ALA A 187 19.92 -1.65 -3.77
CA ALA A 187 19.28 -1.94 -5.06
C ALA A 187 18.68 -0.69 -5.71
N VAL A 188 18.26 0.32 -4.93
CA VAL A 188 17.90 1.65 -5.45
C VAL A 188 19.12 2.33 -6.07
N ALA A 189 20.26 2.33 -5.39
CA ALA A 189 21.49 2.92 -5.91
C ALA A 189 22.01 2.21 -7.18
N GLU A 190 21.71 0.90 -7.33
CA GLU A 190 22.01 0.09 -8.51
C GLU A 190 21.00 0.26 -9.66
N GLY A 191 19.91 1.01 -9.45
CA GLY A 191 18.84 1.21 -10.44
C GLY A 191 17.90 0.01 -10.64
N LYS A 192 18.00 -1.02 -9.80
CA LYS A 192 17.13 -2.19 -9.81
C LYS A 192 15.71 -1.88 -9.30
N ILE A 193 15.61 -0.94 -8.36
CA ILE A 193 14.38 -0.50 -7.71
C ILE A 193 14.33 1.03 -7.75
N ARG A 194 13.17 1.61 -8.04
CA ARG A 194 12.97 3.07 -8.07
C ARG A 194 12.57 3.65 -6.72
N SER A 195 11.71 2.96 -5.99
CA SER A 195 11.19 3.40 -4.69
C SER A 195 11.10 2.23 -3.73
N ILE A 196 11.25 2.49 -2.44
CA ILE A 196 11.16 1.48 -1.38
C ILE A 196 10.21 1.93 -0.28
N GLY A 197 9.56 0.97 0.37
CA GLY A 197 8.57 1.23 1.41
C GLY A 197 8.31 0.02 2.29
N LEU A 198 7.25 0.11 3.07
CA LEU A 198 6.87 -0.87 4.08
C LEU A 198 5.42 -1.30 3.87
N SER A 199 5.06 -2.47 4.39
CA SER A 199 3.68 -2.97 4.39
C SER A 199 3.39 -3.67 5.72
N ASN A 200 2.22 -3.39 6.31
CA ASN A 200 1.81 -3.90 7.62
C ASN A 200 2.73 -3.45 8.77
N TRP A 201 3.24 -2.23 8.70
CA TRP A 201 3.95 -1.55 9.80
C TRP A 201 3.00 -0.58 10.50
N TYR A 202 3.03 -0.58 11.84
CA TYR A 202 2.27 0.31 12.70
C TYR A 202 3.20 1.27 13.45
N VAL A 203 2.65 2.11 14.31
CA VAL A 203 3.42 3.23 14.92
C VAL A 203 4.66 2.73 15.68
N GLU A 204 4.50 1.71 16.52
CA GLU A 204 5.58 1.20 17.37
C GLU A 204 6.74 0.65 16.54
N GLU A 205 6.44 -0.19 15.53
CA GLU A 205 7.46 -0.74 14.63
C GLU A 205 8.14 0.35 13.80
N LEU A 206 7.39 1.38 13.36
CA LEU A 206 7.95 2.49 12.60
C LEU A 206 8.91 3.33 13.44
N GLU A 207 8.57 3.61 14.72
CA GLU A 207 9.43 4.38 15.61
C GLU A 207 10.77 3.68 15.88
N GLU A 208 10.77 2.36 15.99
CA GLU A 208 11.99 1.56 16.14
C GLU A 208 12.79 1.45 14.84
N PHE A 209 12.12 1.32 13.71
CA PHE A 209 12.75 1.02 12.43
C PHE A 209 13.37 2.25 11.77
N LEU A 210 12.66 3.39 11.71
CA LEU A 210 13.06 4.56 10.95
C LEU A 210 14.41 5.15 11.31
N PRO A 211 14.86 5.16 12.58
CA PRO A 211 16.19 5.64 12.94
C PRO A 211 17.35 4.79 12.38
N GLN A 212 17.09 3.56 11.94
CA GLN A 212 18.08 2.58 11.54
C GLN A 212 18.34 2.53 10.03
N VAL A 213 17.54 3.28 9.23
CA VAL A 213 17.58 3.29 7.77
C VAL A 213 17.94 4.65 7.21
N SER A 214 18.51 4.70 6.00
CA SER A 214 19.01 5.92 5.37
C SER A 214 17.97 6.54 4.43
N ILE A 215 17.25 5.73 3.69
CA ILE A 215 16.16 6.16 2.80
C ILE A 215 14.85 6.05 3.56
N THR A 216 14.16 7.18 3.75
CA THR A 216 12.81 7.17 4.33
C THR A 216 11.88 6.38 3.42
N PRO A 217 11.07 5.43 3.96
CA PRO A 217 10.06 4.74 3.16
C PRO A 217 9.17 5.71 2.39
N ALA A 218 8.94 5.42 1.10
CA ALA A 218 8.12 6.26 0.24
C ALA A 218 6.64 6.16 0.60
N LEU A 219 6.22 5.00 1.11
CA LEU A 219 4.88 4.75 1.63
C LEU A 219 4.89 3.62 2.68
N VAL A 220 3.83 3.57 3.45
CA VAL A 220 3.43 2.40 4.23
C VAL A 220 2.09 1.91 3.69
N GLN A 221 2.04 0.63 3.28
CA GLN A 221 0.83 -0.01 2.77
C GLN A 221 0.19 -0.84 3.88
N ASN A 222 -0.95 -0.40 4.39
CA ASN A 222 -1.73 -1.12 5.39
C ASN A 222 -3.14 -1.44 4.86
N GLU A 223 -3.77 -2.47 5.42
CA GLU A 223 -5.17 -2.74 5.17
C GLU A 223 -6.02 -1.60 5.74
N ILE A 224 -6.89 -1.01 4.90
CA ILE A 224 -7.85 0.00 5.34
C ILE A 224 -9.14 -0.12 4.51
N HIS A 225 -10.25 -0.25 5.20
CA HIS A 225 -11.57 -0.27 4.59
C HIS A 225 -12.64 0.08 5.66
N PRO A 226 -13.94 0.28 5.32
CA PRO A 226 -14.95 0.72 6.28
C PRO A 226 -15.12 -0.13 7.55
N TYR A 227 -14.68 -1.38 7.51
CA TYR A 227 -14.74 -2.31 8.65
C TYR A 227 -13.39 -2.49 9.39
N TYR A 228 -12.31 -1.90 8.85
CA TYR A 228 -10.96 -1.97 9.41
C TYR A 228 -10.24 -0.64 9.17
N GLN A 229 -10.18 0.23 10.17
CA GLN A 229 -9.77 1.62 9.99
C GLN A 229 -8.46 2.00 10.69
N GLU A 230 -7.86 1.17 11.52
CA GLU A 230 -6.57 1.39 12.18
C GLU A 230 -6.30 2.88 12.51
N ASN A 231 -7.18 3.47 13.32
CA ASN A 231 -7.21 4.91 13.55
C ASN A 231 -5.90 5.48 14.12
N GLU A 232 -5.13 4.69 14.86
CA GLU A 232 -3.88 5.14 15.48
C GLU A 232 -2.74 5.28 14.46
N THR A 233 -2.76 4.50 13.38
CA THR A 233 -1.69 4.50 12.36
C THR A 233 -1.94 5.50 11.24
N ASN A 234 -3.17 5.95 11.07
CA ASN A 234 -3.60 6.76 9.92
C ASN A 234 -3.67 8.27 10.22
N TYR A 235 -3.03 8.74 11.30
CA TYR A 235 -2.94 10.16 11.66
C TYR A 235 -1.57 10.78 11.44
#